data_c62059eba5a4ddaa6e4a1f965974e291
#
_entry.id   c62059eba5a4ddaa6e4a1f965974e291
#
_cell.length_a   1.000
_cell.length_b   1.000
_cell.length_c   1.000
_cell.angle_alpha   90.00
_cell.angle_beta   90.00
_cell.angle_gamma   90.00
#
_symmetry.space_group_name_H-M   'P 1'
#
loop_
_entity.id
_entity.type
_entity.pdbx_description
1 polymer ?
#
loop_
_entity_poly.entity_id
_entity_poly.type
_entity_poly.pdbx_seq_one_letter_code
_entity_poly.pdbx_strand_id
1 'polypeptide(L)'
;MKRKILAAGAAIALCAGLIGCSAPDSVSKPLAGDVAVAKVDGKPVYKSEVIREAVAQGLISEGEALEASSDLFRRVLDEVVDQKLLASEAIRRGIDRKPAAQRRVAAARERILGDMVVEGAVDSAVTENAIQALYQEQMKLGRQGEEFHARQIVVAAELEAGAIKKQISSGASFEGLAANRSIDAQTRSSGGDLGYFTPDVMPAAYGAVLKSARKGQIVGLFKSDNGWVILKVEDRRQQAPPTMEASRPQIVRFLTYAQVGDLLKTLRSKQRVELLTPLAGGGAKLKGQL
;
A
#
# COMPACT_ATOMS: atom_id res chain seq x y z
N MET A 1 -23.13 43.34 80.81
CA MET A 1 -21.74 43.45 81.31
C MET A 1 -20.85 43.36 80.05
N LYS A 2 -20.35 44.49 79.64
CA LYS A 2 -18.92 44.87 79.59
C LYS A 2 -18.05 43.79 78.88
N ARG A 3 -17.35 43.99 77.79
CA ARG A 3 -16.32 44.96 77.27
C ARG A 3 -15.79 44.49 75.93
N LYS A 4 -15.52 45.18 74.99
CA LYS A 4 -14.54 46.18 74.45
C LYS A 4 -13.94 45.57 73.13
N ILE A 5 -14.18 46.14 72.10
CA ILE A 5 -13.39 46.86 71.03
C ILE A 5 -11.90 46.58 71.07
N LEU A 6 -11.37 46.08 69.97
CA LEU A 6 -10.11 46.61 69.35
C LEU A 6 -10.04 46.30 67.88
N ALA A 7 -9.90 47.37 67.09
CA ALA A 7 -9.61 47.33 65.67
C ALA A 7 -8.12 47.13 65.46
N ALA A 8 -7.74 46.32 64.49
CA ALA A 8 -6.38 46.34 63.90
C ALA A 8 -6.51 46.14 62.39
N GLY A 9 -6.22 47.22 61.67
CA GLY A 9 -6.11 47.20 60.25
C GLY A 9 -4.89 46.39 59.81
N ALA A 10 -5.06 45.64 58.77
CA ALA A 10 -3.95 45.00 58.05
C ALA A 10 -4.09 45.30 56.56
N ALA A 11 -3.06 45.98 56.05
CA ALA A 11 -2.91 46.39 54.68
C ALA A 11 -2.89 45.21 53.71
N ILE A 12 -3.76 45.26 52.69
CA ILE A 12 -3.77 44.34 51.56
C ILE A 12 -2.67 44.77 50.62
N ALA A 13 -1.52 44.08 50.63
CA ALA A 13 -0.50 44.18 49.63
C ALA A 13 -0.95 43.43 48.38
N LEU A 14 -1.31 44.17 47.34
CA LEU A 14 -1.67 43.67 46.01
C LEU A 14 -0.39 43.22 45.28
N CYS A 15 0.02 41.94 45.45
CA CYS A 15 1.05 41.34 44.60
C CYS A 15 0.39 40.94 43.26
N ALA A 16 0.49 41.82 42.27
CA ALA A 16 0.25 41.51 40.89
C ALA A 16 1.36 40.55 40.41
N GLY A 17 1.13 39.24 40.60
CA GLY A 17 1.91 38.19 39.98
C GLY A 17 1.65 38.18 38.49
N LEU A 18 2.54 38.71 37.68
CA LEU A 18 2.62 38.46 36.24
C LEU A 18 2.94 36.98 36.05
N ILE A 19 1.91 36.17 35.96
CA ILE A 19 2.04 34.80 35.43
C ILE A 19 2.31 34.96 33.95
N GLY A 20 3.57 35.11 33.58
CA GLY A 20 4.04 34.95 32.23
C GLY A 20 3.75 33.49 31.82
N CYS A 21 2.69 33.26 31.07
CA CYS A 21 2.51 32.03 30.30
C CYS A 21 3.64 31.98 29.26
N SER A 22 4.82 31.50 29.68
CA SER A 22 5.82 31.02 28.74
C SER A 22 5.18 29.82 28.01
N ALA A 23 4.89 29.98 26.73
CA ALA A 23 4.58 28.85 25.87
C ALA A 23 5.71 27.82 26.07
N PRO A 24 5.38 26.52 26.19
CA PRO A 24 6.43 25.52 26.35
C PRO A 24 7.33 25.59 25.11
N ASP A 25 8.60 25.96 25.35
CA ASP A 25 9.62 25.80 24.32
C ASP A 25 9.59 24.35 23.86
N SER A 26 9.17 24.13 22.63
CA SER A 26 9.15 22.82 22.00
C SER A 26 10.57 22.37 21.62
N VAL A 27 11.46 22.36 22.61
CA VAL A 27 12.71 21.66 22.46
C VAL A 27 12.41 20.20 22.72
N SER A 28 12.33 19.41 21.67
CA SER A 28 12.28 17.96 21.78
C SER A 28 13.43 17.52 22.69
N LYS A 29 13.10 16.84 23.80
CA LYS A 29 14.13 16.26 24.66
C LYS A 29 15.04 15.39 23.79
N PRO A 30 16.37 15.54 23.93
CA PRO A 30 17.30 14.70 23.20
C PRO A 30 17.03 13.23 23.53
N LEU A 31 17.13 12.36 22.53
CA LEU A 31 17.13 10.92 22.75
C LEU A 31 18.36 10.56 23.61
N ALA A 32 18.26 9.51 24.42
CA ALA A 32 19.40 9.06 25.21
C ALA A 32 20.59 8.73 24.28
N GLY A 33 21.73 9.39 24.49
CA GLY A 33 22.94 9.22 23.67
C GLY A 33 22.96 10.05 22.36
N ASP A 34 21.99 10.95 22.14
CA ASP A 34 21.99 11.82 20.96
C ASP A 34 23.09 12.89 21.02
N VAL A 35 23.74 13.12 19.89
CA VAL A 35 24.91 14.03 19.80
C VAL A 35 24.48 15.35 19.14
N ALA A 36 24.80 16.47 19.77
CA ALA A 36 24.61 17.78 19.17
C ALA A 36 25.65 17.99 18.05
N VAL A 37 25.18 18.27 16.84
CA VAL A 37 26.01 18.44 15.63
C VAL A 37 26.11 19.90 15.17
N ALA A 38 25.20 20.77 15.63
CA ALA A 38 25.22 22.20 15.38
C ALA A 38 24.47 22.95 16.50
N LYS A 39 24.49 24.30 16.46
CA LYS A 39 23.68 25.18 17.31
C LYS A 39 23.08 26.31 16.46
N VAL A 40 21.80 26.58 16.65
CA VAL A 40 21.07 27.71 16.03
C VAL A 40 20.51 28.56 17.19
N ASP A 41 20.87 29.80 17.27
CA ASP A 41 20.49 30.72 18.38
C ASP A 41 20.72 30.11 19.77
N GLY A 42 21.87 29.43 19.95
CA GLY A 42 22.21 28.73 21.19
C GLY A 42 21.50 27.42 21.45
N LYS A 43 20.47 27.06 20.67
CA LYS A 43 19.73 25.79 20.76
C LYS A 43 20.45 24.72 19.97
N PRO A 44 20.66 23.51 20.53
CA PRO A 44 21.34 22.44 19.83
C PRO A 44 20.49 21.87 18.68
N VAL A 45 21.15 21.45 17.63
CA VAL A 45 20.66 20.59 16.58
C VAL A 45 21.26 19.21 16.76
N TYR A 46 20.46 18.18 16.87
CA TYR A 46 20.91 16.83 17.16
C TYR A 46 21.07 15.97 15.91
N LYS A 47 21.98 14.99 15.97
CA LYS A 47 22.21 14.02 14.89
C LYS A 47 20.90 13.31 14.49
N SER A 48 20.06 12.96 15.46
CA SER A 48 18.77 12.33 15.22
C SER A 48 17.80 13.20 14.41
N GLU A 49 17.89 14.54 14.52
CA GLU A 49 17.07 15.45 13.73
C GLU A 49 17.47 15.40 12.25
N VAL A 50 18.77 15.35 11.98
CA VAL A 50 19.31 15.25 10.62
C VAL A 50 18.95 13.90 9.98
N ILE A 51 19.09 12.81 10.74
CA ILE A 51 18.70 11.46 10.27
C ILE A 51 17.20 11.42 9.94
N ARG A 52 16.35 11.94 10.82
CA ARG A 52 14.90 11.98 10.61
C ARG A 52 14.52 12.78 9.39
N GLU A 53 15.18 13.90 9.13
CA GLU A 53 14.97 14.70 7.92
C GLU A 53 15.40 13.93 6.66
N ALA A 54 16.54 13.24 6.69
CA ALA A 54 17.01 12.41 5.60
C ALA A 54 16.04 11.26 5.27
N VAL A 55 15.45 10.63 6.30
CA VAL A 55 14.40 9.60 6.14
C VAL A 55 13.12 10.22 5.57
N ALA A 56 12.68 11.38 6.08
CA ALA A 56 11.48 12.07 5.61
C ALA A 56 11.57 12.48 4.15
N GLN A 57 12.77 12.80 3.66
CA GLN A 57 13.06 13.10 2.25
C GLN A 57 13.26 11.83 1.39
N GLY A 58 13.25 10.63 1.99
CA GLY A 58 13.52 9.38 1.28
C GLY A 58 14.96 9.21 0.79
N LEU A 59 15.90 9.92 1.40
CA LEU A 59 17.33 9.85 1.05
C LEU A 59 18.02 8.65 1.67
N ILE A 60 17.49 8.15 2.78
CA ILE A 60 17.87 6.92 3.46
C ILE A 60 16.62 6.21 3.97
N SER A 61 16.74 4.91 4.24
CA SER A 61 15.67 4.09 4.84
C SER A 61 15.64 4.28 6.36
N GLU A 62 14.49 4.00 6.98
CA GLU A 62 14.38 3.98 8.43
C GLU A 62 15.32 2.93 9.05
N GLY A 63 16.08 3.35 10.07
CA GLY A 63 17.09 2.51 10.71
C GLY A 63 18.43 2.45 9.96
N GLU A 64 18.54 3.04 8.79
CA GLU A 64 19.80 3.13 8.06
C GLU A 64 20.77 4.12 8.75
N ALA A 65 22.03 3.71 8.85
CA ALA A 65 23.05 4.54 9.47
C ALA A 65 23.48 5.68 8.53
N LEU A 66 23.47 6.92 9.03
CA LEU A 66 24.00 8.08 8.32
C LEU A 66 25.21 8.62 9.07
N GLU A 67 26.39 8.49 8.46
CA GLU A 67 27.64 8.95 9.04
C GLU A 67 27.73 10.48 9.03
N ALA A 68 28.07 11.07 10.19
CA ALA A 68 28.19 12.53 10.35
C ALA A 68 29.29 13.16 9.47
N SER A 69 30.24 12.36 9.00
CA SER A 69 31.32 12.78 8.10
C SER A 69 30.90 12.79 6.62
N SER A 70 29.76 12.21 6.25
CA SER A 70 29.32 12.10 4.86
C SER A 70 28.85 13.44 4.28
N ASP A 71 28.99 13.61 2.98
CA ASP A 71 28.49 14.79 2.26
C ASP A 71 26.96 14.89 2.32
N LEU A 72 26.29 13.74 2.33
CA LEU A 72 24.84 13.68 2.51
C LEU A 72 24.43 14.25 3.86
N PHE A 73 25.09 13.82 4.94
CA PHE A 73 24.81 14.33 6.28
C PHE A 73 24.98 15.85 6.35
N ARG A 74 26.09 16.38 5.80
CA ARG A 74 26.35 17.83 5.79
C ARG A 74 25.27 18.61 5.06
N ARG A 75 24.86 18.13 3.88
CA ARG A 75 23.80 18.77 3.10
C ARG A 75 22.47 18.81 3.86
N VAL A 76 22.05 17.67 4.44
CA VAL A 76 20.80 17.61 5.21
C VAL A 76 20.90 18.43 6.50
N LEU A 77 22.08 18.47 7.15
CA LEU A 77 22.31 19.33 8.30
C LEU A 77 22.12 20.81 7.95
N ASP A 78 22.68 21.27 6.83
CA ASP A 78 22.52 22.65 6.36
C ASP A 78 21.04 22.99 6.14
N GLU A 79 20.26 22.08 5.52
CA GLU A 79 18.81 22.26 5.33
C GLU A 79 18.06 22.34 6.67
N VAL A 80 18.39 21.49 7.64
CA VAL A 80 17.81 21.53 9.01
C VAL A 80 18.14 22.84 9.70
N VAL A 81 19.39 23.32 9.58
CA VAL A 81 19.82 24.61 10.12
C VAL A 81 19.04 25.76 9.48
N ASP A 82 18.93 25.79 8.15
CA ASP A 82 18.19 26.83 7.43
C ASP A 82 16.71 26.84 7.82
N GLN A 83 16.08 25.68 7.95
CA GLN A 83 14.71 25.58 8.42
C GLN A 83 14.54 26.13 9.84
N LYS A 84 15.47 25.85 10.75
CA LYS A 84 15.45 26.41 12.12
C LYS A 84 15.66 27.92 12.15
N LEU A 85 16.54 28.46 11.31
CA LEU A 85 16.74 29.89 11.14
C LEU A 85 15.49 30.59 10.66
N LEU A 86 14.83 30.05 9.62
CA LEU A 86 13.57 30.57 9.10
C LEU A 86 12.43 30.51 10.13
N ALA A 87 12.36 29.42 10.91
CA ALA A 87 11.36 29.27 11.97
C ALA A 87 11.61 30.31 13.10
N SER A 88 12.85 30.51 13.53
CA SER A 88 13.23 31.50 14.52
C SER A 88 12.87 32.92 14.07
N GLU A 89 13.13 33.23 12.80
CA GLU A 89 12.78 34.54 12.22
C GLU A 89 11.24 34.72 12.10
N ALA A 90 10.52 33.66 11.77
CA ALA A 90 9.06 33.71 11.75
C ALA A 90 8.47 34.00 13.14
N ILE A 91 9.03 33.41 14.19
CA ILE A 91 8.63 33.69 15.58
C ILE A 91 8.98 35.14 15.95
N ARG A 92 10.18 35.60 15.62
CA ARG A 92 10.61 36.98 15.88
C ARG A 92 9.68 38.02 15.21
N ARG A 93 9.15 37.69 14.01
CA ARG A 93 8.17 38.52 13.28
C ARG A 93 6.73 38.34 13.76
N GLY A 94 6.47 37.46 14.73
CA GLY A 94 5.13 37.15 15.24
C GLY A 94 4.23 36.46 14.20
N ILE A 95 4.82 35.76 13.21
CA ILE A 95 4.04 35.03 12.17
C ILE A 95 3.31 33.85 12.81
N ASP A 96 3.90 33.21 13.82
CA ASP A 96 3.34 32.12 14.61
C ASP A 96 2.00 32.50 15.28
N ARG A 97 1.80 33.78 15.59
CA ARG A 97 0.60 34.32 16.23
C ARG A 97 -0.51 34.66 15.23
N LYS A 98 -0.20 34.69 13.94
CA LYS A 98 -1.20 35.01 12.91
C LYS A 98 -2.25 33.85 12.81
N PRO A 99 -3.55 34.16 12.72
CA PRO A 99 -4.60 33.14 12.66
C PRO A 99 -4.38 32.12 11.54
N ALA A 100 -3.83 32.55 10.40
CA ALA A 100 -3.53 31.67 9.28
C ALA A 100 -2.42 30.65 9.60
N ALA A 101 -1.37 31.07 10.30
CA ALA A 101 -0.28 30.20 10.74
C ALA A 101 -0.77 29.20 11.80
N GLN A 102 -1.52 29.69 12.80
CA GLN A 102 -2.10 28.83 13.83
C GLN A 102 -2.99 27.73 13.26
N ARG A 103 -3.85 28.07 12.29
CA ARG A 103 -4.70 27.06 11.59
C ARG A 103 -3.85 26.02 10.87
N ARG A 104 -2.76 26.42 10.19
CA ARG A 104 -1.88 25.49 9.48
C ARG A 104 -1.13 24.56 10.46
N VAL A 105 -0.63 25.09 11.56
CA VAL A 105 0.04 24.30 12.59
C VAL A 105 -0.94 23.32 13.24
N ALA A 106 -2.16 23.78 13.57
CA ALA A 106 -3.20 22.90 14.13
C ALA A 106 -3.54 21.75 13.17
N ALA A 107 -3.80 22.04 11.91
CA ALA A 107 -4.09 21.01 10.90
C ALA A 107 -2.92 20.04 10.69
N ALA A 108 -1.68 20.53 10.67
CA ALA A 108 -0.49 19.66 10.59
C ALA A 108 -0.37 18.74 11.80
N ARG A 109 -0.60 19.30 13.01
CA ARG A 109 -0.60 18.51 14.25
C ARG A 109 -1.67 17.42 14.25
N GLU A 110 -2.91 17.74 13.84
CA GLU A 110 -3.99 16.77 13.76
C GLU A 110 -3.64 15.62 12.79
N ARG A 111 -3.08 15.96 11.63
CA ARG A 111 -2.65 14.96 10.65
C ARG A 111 -1.55 14.07 11.23
N ILE A 112 -0.47 14.65 11.79
CA ILE A 112 0.64 13.88 12.35
C ILE A 112 0.14 12.94 13.46
N LEU A 113 -0.70 13.42 14.37
CA LEU A 113 -1.24 12.60 15.44
C LEU A 113 -2.16 11.49 14.92
N GLY A 114 -2.94 11.78 13.87
CA GLY A 114 -3.77 10.79 13.18
C GLY A 114 -2.93 9.70 12.51
N ASP A 115 -1.90 10.11 11.78
CA ASP A 115 -0.97 9.18 11.12
C ASP A 115 -0.27 8.27 12.14
N MET A 116 0.20 8.80 13.27
CA MET A 116 0.82 8.00 14.36
C MET A 116 -0.15 6.97 14.96
N VAL A 117 -1.43 7.30 15.10
CA VAL A 117 -2.44 6.34 15.60
C VAL A 117 -2.66 5.23 14.59
N VAL A 118 -2.72 5.56 13.30
CA VAL A 118 -2.86 4.57 12.22
C VAL A 118 -1.62 3.67 12.16
N GLU A 119 -0.42 4.25 12.18
CA GLU A 119 0.85 3.54 12.17
C GLU A 119 0.93 2.53 13.32
N GLY A 120 0.73 2.97 14.57
CA GLY A 120 0.74 2.07 15.72
C GLY A 120 -0.33 0.96 15.66
N ALA A 121 -1.50 1.24 15.09
CA ALA A 121 -2.53 0.23 14.88
C ALA A 121 -2.15 -0.79 13.80
N VAL A 122 -1.52 -0.33 12.71
CA VAL A 122 -1.05 -1.19 11.62
C VAL A 122 0.10 -2.06 12.09
N ASP A 123 1.10 -1.50 12.78
CA ASP A 123 2.26 -2.24 13.31
C ASP A 123 1.84 -3.36 14.25
N SER A 124 0.81 -3.12 15.06
CA SER A 124 0.29 -4.13 15.99
C SER A 124 -0.47 -5.26 15.28
N ALA A 125 -1.05 -5.01 14.12
CA ALA A 125 -1.90 -5.96 13.39
C ALA A 125 -1.18 -6.68 12.24
N VAL A 126 -0.26 -6.00 11.54
CA VAL A 126 0.48 -6.53 10.39
C VAL A 126 1.76 -7.22 10.87
N THR A 127 1.58 -8.25 11.67
CA THR A 127 2.68 -9.06 12.19
C THR A 127 3.00 -10.21 11.22
N GLU A 128 4.21 -10.76 11.33
CA GLU A 128 4.62 -11.93 10.54
C GLU A 128 3.66 -13.12 10.74
N ASN A 129 3.20 -13.32 11.99
CA ASN A 129 2.23 -14.36 12.29
C ASN A 129 0.87 -14.13 11.62
N ALA A 130 0.39 -12.88 11.57
CA ALA A 130 -0.86 -12.53 10.89
C ALA A 130 -0.76 -12.72 9.37
N ILE A 131 0.37 -12.34 8.79
CA ILE A 131 0.66 -12.54 7.36
C ILE A 131 0.67 -14.03 7.04
N GLN A 132 1.38 -14.84 7.83
CA GLN A 132 1.45 -16.28 7.64
C GLN A 132 0.10 -16.96 7.82
N ALA A 133 -0.68 -16.56 8.84
CA ALA A 133 -2.01 -17.12 9.09
C ALA A 133 -2.96 -16.85 7.92
N LEU A 134 -2.98 -15.62 7.40
CA LEU A 134 -3.83 -15.27 6.25
C LEU A 134 -3.40 -16.00 4.97
N TYR A 135 -2.09 -16.13 4.73
CA TYR A 135 -1.57 -16.94 3.63
C TYR A 135 -2.06 -18.37 3.72
N GLN A 136 -1.93 -19.01 4.88
CA GLN A 136 -2.38 -20.40 5.10
C GLN A 136 -3.90 -20.54 4.90
N GLU A 137 -4.67 -19.55 5.33
CA GLU A 137 -6.12 -19.54 5.11
C GLU A 137 -6.46 -19.43 3.62
N GLN A 138 -5.80 -18.52 2.89
CA GLN A 138 -5.96 -18.39 1.44
C GLN A 138 -5.61 -19.69 0.72
N MET A 139 -4.54 -20.39 1.15
CA MET A 139 -4.14 -21.66 0.57
C MET A 139 -5.20 -22.78 0.80
N LYS A 140 -5.87 -22.76 1.95
CA LYS A 140 -6.95 -23.73 2.23
C LYS A 140 -8.22 -23.43 1.41
N LEU A 141 -8.54 -22.16 1.21
CA LEU A 141 -9.73 -21.72 0.49
C LEU A 141 -9.52 -21.64 -1.02
N GLY A 142 -8.28 -21.46 -1.46
CA GLY A 142 -7.92 -21.32 -2.86
C GLY A 142 -8.22 -22.62 -3.62
N ARG A 143 -9.25 -22.59 -4.49
CA ARG A 143 -9.38 -23.57 -5.55
C ARG A 143 -8.21 -23.32 -6.50
N GLN A 144 -7.20 -24.19 -6.43
CA GLN A 144 -6.13 -24.16 -7.39
C GLN A 144 -6.74 -24.35 -8.78
N GLY A 145 -6.57 -23.34 -9.62
CA GLY A 145 -6.96 -23.42 -11.02
C GLY A 145 -6.19 -24.56 -11.69
N GLU A 146 -6.72 -25.06 -12.78
CA GLU A 146 -5.97 -25.97 -13.64
C GLU A 146 -5.21 -25.19 -14.69
N GLU A 147 -3.95 -25.52 -14.89
CA GLU A 147 -3.13 -25.04 -15.99
C GLU A 147 -3.06 -26.11 -17.09
N PHE A 148 -3.17 -25.64 -18.31
CA PHE A 148 -3.03 -26.44 -19.50
C PHE A 148 -1.80 -26.02 -20.28
N HIS A 149 -1.00 -26.98 -20.69
CA HIS A 149 -0.01 -26.81 -21.73
C HIS A 149 -0.63 -27.33 -23.03
N ALA A 150 -0.80 -26.48 -24.02
CA ALA A 150 -1.41 -26.89 -25.27
C ALA A 150 -0.68 -26.32 -26.49
N ARG A 151 -0.89 -26.98 -27.62
CA ARG A 151 -0.50 -26.48 -28.94
C ARG A 151 -1.74 -26.14 -29.73
N GLN A 152 -1.65 -25.15 -30.62
CA GLN A 152 -2.75 -24.77 -31.49
C GLN A 152 -2.35 -24.77 -32.97
N ILE A 153 -3.34 -25.05 -33.83
CA ILE A 153 -3.30 -24.75 -35.24
C ILE A 153 -4.51 -23.88 -35.54
N VAL A 154 -4.29 -22.73 -36.13
CA VAL A 154 -5.35 -21.80 -36.52
C VAL A 154 -5.36 -21.71 -38.04
N VAL A 155 -6.52 -21.88 -38.66
CA VAL A 155 -6.70 -21.75 -40.09
C VAL A 155 -7.97 -20.96 -40.46
N ALA A 156 -8.03 -20.40 -41.65
CA ALA A 156 -9.11 -19.51 -42.04
C ALA A 156 -10.45 -20.24 -42.24
N ALA A 157 -10.41 -21.49 -42.72
CA ALA A 157 -11.60 -22.23 -43.14
C ALA A 157 -11.83 -23.49 -42.31
N GLU A 158 -13.09 -23.78 -41.99
CA GLU A 158 -13.48 -24.99 -41.26
C GLU A 158 -13.11 -26.27 -42.00
N LEU A 159 -13.29 -26.28 -43.30
CA LEU A 159 -12.95 -27.43 -44.14
C LEU A 159 -11.45 -27.77 -44.05
N GLU A 160 -10.59 -26.76 -44.03
CA GLU A 160 -9.14 -26.93 -43.86
C GLU A 160 -8.81 -27.48 -42.45
N ALA A 161 -9.44 -26.95 -41.42
CA ALA A 161 -9.26 -27.46 -40.07
C ALA A 161 -9.68 -28.91 -39.94
N GLY A 162 -10.80 -29.30 -40.58
CA GLY A 162 -11.25 -30.69 -40.66
C GLY A 162 -10.26 -31.59 -41.37
N ALA A 163 -9.66 -31.15 -42.48
CA ALA A 163 -8.65 -31.91 -43.21
C ALA A 163 -7.36 -32.10 -42.37
N ILE A 164 -6.93 -31.07 -41.69
CA ILE A 164 -5.78 -31.12 -40.78
C ILE A 164 -6.04 -32.10 -39.65
N LYS A 165 -7.21 -32.05 -39.00
CA LYS A 165 -7.60 -32.98 -37.96
C LYS A 165 -7.55 -34.44 -38.41
N LYS A 166 -7.99 -34.73 -39.63
CA LYS A 166 -7.88 -36.07 -40.24
C LYS A 166 -6.42 -36.51 -40.43
N GLN A 167 -5.54 -35.59 -40.91
CA GLN A 167 -4.11 -35.89 -41.08
C GLN A 167 -3.45 -36.23 -39.74
N ILE A 168 -3.77 -35.48 -38.68
CA ILE A 168 -3.25 -35.75 -37.32
C ILE A 168 -3.76 -37.12 -36.84
N SER A 169 -5.02 -37.44 -37.06
CA SER A 169 -5.59 -38.75 -36.69
C SER A 169 -4.95 -39.88 -37.47
N SER A 170 -4.39 -39.63 -38.65
CA SER A 170 -3.64 -40.60 -39.47
C SER A 170 -2.13 -40.62 -39.15
N GLY A 171 -1.68 -39.93 -38.07
CA GLY A 171 -0.28 -39.98 -37.60
C GLY A 171 0.61 -38.83 -38.06
N ALA A 172 0.07 -37.81 -38.73
CA ALA A 172 0.87 -36.65 -39.10
C ALA A 172 1.28 -35.83 -37.84
N SER A 173 2.49 -35.26 -37.85
CA SER A 173 2.97 -34.42 -36.74
C SER A 173 2.13 -33.15 -36.61
N PHE A 174 1.62 -32.93 -35.40
CA PHE A 174 0.90 -31.70 -35.04
C PHE A 174 1.77 -30.48 -35.25
N GLU A 175 3.02 -30.54 -34.75
CA GLU A 175 4.00 -29.48 -34.78
C GLU A 175 4.37 -29.12 -36.24
N GLY A 176 4.56 -30.15 -37.10
CA GLY A 176 4.83 -29.96 -38.52
C GLY A 176 3.65 -29.31 -39.26
N LEU A 177 2.43 -29.71 -38.95
CA LEU A 177 1.23 -29.09 -39.52
C LEU A 177 1.02 -27.65 -38.99
N ALA A 178 1.30 -27.39 -37.73
CA ALA A 178 1.23 -26.05 -37.16
C ALA A 178 2.23 -25.12 -37.87
N ALA A 179 3.47 -25.54 -38.03
CA ALA A 179 4.51 -24.75 -38.70
C ALA A 179 4.18 -24.41 -40.15
N ASN A 180 3.55 -25.37 -40.88
CA ASN A 180 3.31 -25.24 -42.33
C ASN A 180 1.93 -24.64 -42.70
N ARG A 181 0.95 -24.80 -41.84
CA ARG A 181 -0.47 -24.53 -42.19
C ARG A 181 -1.14 -23.49 -41.26
N SER A 182 -0.59 -23.28 -40.03
CA SER A 182 -1.20 -22.32 -39.13
C SER A 182 -1.02 -20.88 -39.62
N ILE A 183 -2.08 -20.09 -39.58
CA ILE A 183 -2.05 -18.64 -39.81
C ILE A 183 -1.65 -17.86 -38.57
N ASP A 184 -1.56 -18.50 -37.39
CA ASP A 184 -1.12 -17.87 -36.16
C ASP A 184 0.41 -17.62 -36.20
N ALA A 185 0.77 -16.39 -36.49
CA ALA A 185 2.17 -15.99 -36.63
C ALA A 185 2.96 -16.08 -35.31
N GLN A 186 2.28 -16.04 -34.16
CA GLN A 186 2.94 -16.03 -32.85
C GLN A 186 3.47 -17.41 -32.47
N THR A 187 2.69 -18.46 -32.72
CA THR A 187 3.03 -19.82 -32.26
C THR A 187 3.44 -20.78 -33.37
N ARG A 188 3.14 -20.50 -34.65
CA ARG A 188 3.42 -21.43 -35.75
C ARG A 188 4.90 -21.88 -35.82
N SER A 189 5.83 -20.95 -35.56
CA SER A 189 7.28 -21.26 -35.65
C SER A 189 7.75 -22.17 -34.52
N SER A 190 7.01 -22.20 -33.37
CA SER A 190 7.23 -23.11 -32.26
C SER A 190 6.35 -24.37 -32.32
N GLY A 191 5.80 -24.70 -33.50
CA GLY A 191 4.90 -25.86 -33.68
C GLY A 191 3.56 -25.67 -32.96
N GLY A 192 3.09 -24.41 -32.87
CA GLY A 192 1.81 -24.06 -32.25
C GLY A 192 1.82 -23.96 -30.74
N ASP A 193 2.97 -23.96 -30.08
CA ASP A 193 3.12 -24.03 -28.61
C ASP A 193 2.60 -22.76 -27.94
N LEU A 194 1.64 -22.90 -27.03
CA LEU A 194 1.06 -21.84 -26.20
C LEU A 194 1.70 -21.73 -24.81
N GLY A 195 2.56 -22.68 -24.45
CA GLY A 195 3.04 -22.82 -23.08
C GLY A 195 1.95 -23.23 -22.09
N TYR A 196 2.24 -23.04 -20.79
CA TYR A 196 1.23 -23.22 -19.75
C TYR A 196 0.37 -21.97 -19.58
N PHE A 197 -0.94 -22.17 -19.50
CA PHE A 197 -1.91 -21.08 -19.27
C PHE A 197 -3.11 -21.59 -18.48
N THR A 198 -3.83 -20.70 -17.79
CA THR A 198 -5.13 -20.98 -17.19
C THR A 198 -6.24 -20.65 -18.18
N PRO A 199 -7.36 -21.39 -18.21
CA PRO A 199 -8.44 -21.18 -19.21
C PRO A 199 -9.07 -19.78 -19.17
N ASP A 200 -8.96 -19.07 -18.06
CA ASP A 200 -9.53 -17.72 -17.86
C ASP A 200 -8.75 -16.60 -18.57
N VAL A 201 -7.48 -16.82 -18.90
CA VAL A 201 -6.69 -15.85 -19.69
C VAL A 201 -6.89 -16.01 -21.18
N MET A 202 -7.59 -17.06 -21.62
CA MET A 202 -7.87 -17.34 -23.02
C MET A 202 -9.32 -16.95 -23.40
N PRO A 203 -9.59 -16.72 -24.68
CA PRO A 203 -10.98 -16.53 -25.12
C PRO A 203 -11.90 -17.67 -24.66
N ALA A 204 -13.15 -17.36 -24.33
CA ALA A 204 -14.10 -18.31 -23.72
C ALA A 204 -14.25 -19.63 -24.48
N ALA A 205 -14.10 -19.63 -25.81
CA ALA A 205 -14.16 -20.82 -26.64
C ALA A 205 -13.08 -21.86 -26.28
N TYR A 206 -11.87 -21.41 -25.88
CA TYR A 206 -10.80 -22.30 -25.43
C TYR A 206 -11.16 -22.95 -24.09
N GLY A 207 -11.62 -22.15 -23.12
CA GLY A 207 -12.03 -22.65 -21.81
C GLY A 207 -13.14 -23.70 -21.90
N ALA A 208 -14.08 -23.53 -22.81
CA ALA A 208 -15.19 -24.48 -23.01
C ALA A 208 -14.70 -25.89 -23.44
N VAL A 209 -13.72 -25.96 -24.35
CA VAL A 209 -13.20 -27.25 -24.86
C VAL A 209 -12.15 -27.85 -23.92
N LEU A 210 -11.41 -27.04 -23.15
CA LEU A 210 -10.35 -27.50 -22.24
C LEU A 210 -10.91 -28.13 -20.96
N LYS A 211 -12.09 -27.72 -20.48
CA LYS A 211 -12.69 -28.25 -19.23
C LYS A 211 -12.74 -29.78 -19.16
N SER A 212 -13.03 -30.43 -20.29
CA SER A 212 -13.16 -31.91 -20.40
C SER A 212 -11.96 -32.57 -21.06
N ALA A 213 -10.98 -31.78 -21.50
CA ALA A 213 -9.83 -32.29 -22.25
C ALA A 213 -8.84 -33.02 -21.35
N ARG A 214 -8.26 -34.10 -21.88
CA ARG A 214 -7.24 -34.90 -21.19
C ARG A 214 -5.86 -34.66 -21.82
N LYS A 215 -4.80 -34.91 -21.06
CA LYS A 215 -3.43 -34.93 -21.57
C LYS A 215 -3.32 -35.82 -22.81
N GLY A 216 -2.66 -35.35 -23.85
CA GLY A 216 -2.49 -36.02 -25.14
C GLY A 216 -3.71 -35.91 -26.08
N GLN A 217 -4.82 -35.37 -25.64
CA GLN A 217 -6.04 -35.29 -26.43
C GLN A 217 -5.98 -34.11 -27.43
N ILE A 218 -6.45 -34.38 -28.64
CA ILE A 218 -6.73 -33.38 -29.66
C ILE A 218 -8.18 -32.93 -29.51
N VAL A 219 -8.40 -31.69 -29.15
CA VAL A 219 -9.71 -31.11 -28.95
C VAL A 219 -9.96 -30.00 -29.97
N GLY A 220 -11.22 -29.69 -30.19
CA GLY A 220 -11.64 -28.69 -31.15
C GLY A 220 -11.97 -29.36 -32.49
N LEU A 221 -12.48 -28.73 -33.22
CA LEU A 221 -12.80 -27.76 -34.23
C LEU A 221 -13.73 -26.68 -33.62
N PHE A 222 -13.23 -25.59 -33.27
CA PHE A 222 -14.05 -24.48 -32.81
C PHE A 222 -13.60 -23.17 -33.46
N LYS A 223 -14.53 -22.24 -33.57
CA LYS A 223 -14.26 -20.92 -34.12
C LYS A 223 -13.79 -19.99 -33.05
N SER A 224 -12.68 -19.28 -33.30
CA SER A 224 -12.20 -18.13 -32.55
C SER A 224 -12.27 -16.87 -33.41
N ASP A 225 -11.95 -15.72 -32.85
CA ASP A 225 -11.87 -14.44 -33.57
C ASP A 225 -10.82 -14.47 -34.69
N ASN A 226 -9.77 -15.29 -34.52
CA ASN A 226 -8.66 -15.41 -35.48
C ASN A 226 -8.81 -16.53 -36.52
N GLY A 227 -9.89 -17.33 -36.44
CA GLY A 227 -10.11 -18.42 -37.35
C GLY A 227 -10.58 -19.70 -36.66
N TRP A 228 -10.45 -20.84 -37.38
CA TRP A 228 -10.78 -22.17 -36.86
C TRP A 228 -9.59 -22.80 -36.15
N VAL A 229 -9.83 -23.28 -34.94
CA VAL A 229 -8.78 -23.75 -34.02
C VAL A 229 -8.88 -25.25 -33.80
N ILE A 230 -7.71 -25.90 -33.85
CA ILE A 230 -7.47 -27.25 -33.37
C ILE A 230 -6.46 -27.14 -32.22
N LEU A 231 -6.75 -27.75 -31.06
CA LEU A 231 -5.86 -27.81 -29.92
C LEU A 231 -5.37 -29.22 -29.68
N LYS A 232 -4.09 -29.36 -29.28
CA LYS A 232 -3.52 -30.57 -28.70
C LYS A 232 -3.13 -30.26 -27.27
N VAL A 233 -3.69 -30.97 -26.29
CA VAL A 233 -3.35 -30.80 -24.88
C VAL A 233 -2.09 -31.61 -24.60
N GLU A 234 -0.99 -30.92 -24.38
CA GLU A 234 0.30 -31.58 -24.05
C GLU A 234 0.34 -31.99 -22.59
N ASP A 235 -0.15 -31.13 -21.70
CA ASP A 235 -0.18 -31.40 -20.27
C ASP A 235 -1.36 -30.70 -19.59
N ARG A 236 -1.73 -31.20 -18.42
CA ARG A 236 -2.76 -30.65 -17.53
C ARG A 236 -2.29 -30.85 -16.10
N ARG A 237 -2.17 -29.77 -15.36
CA ARG A 237 -1.71 -29.81 -13.97
C ARG A 237 -2.51 -28.88 -13.10
N GLN A 238 -2.49 -29.12 -11.80
CA GLN A 238 -2.98 -28.12 -10.85
C GLN A 238 -2.01 -26.94 -10.85
N GLN A 239 -2.56 -25.74 -10.92
CA GLN A 239 -1.78 -24.52 -10.80
C GLN A 239 -1.07 -24.54 -9.43
N ALA A 240 0.24 -24.34 -9.44
CA ALA A 240 0.96 -24.20 -8.19
C ALA A 240 0.43 -22.94 -7.45
N PRO A 241 0.11 -23.06 -6.16
CA PRO A 241 -0.30 -21.89 -5.40
C PRO A 241 0.82 -20.83 -5.40
N PRO A 242 0.49 -19.55 -5.40
CA PRO A 242 1.49 -18.51 -5.32
C PRO A 242 2.30 -18.69 -4.03
N THR A 243 3.60 -18.43 -4.11
CA THR A 243 4.46 -18.52 -2.93
C THR A 243 4.06 -17.47 -1.88
N MET A 244 4.43 -17.71 -0.63
CA MET A 244 4.26 -16.74 0.46
C MET A 244 4.87 -15.40 0.10
N GLU A 245 6.05 -15.39 -0.47
CA GLU A 245 6.78 -14.19 -0.85
C GLU A 245 6.05 -13.40 -1.94
N ALA A 246 5.54 -14.09 -2.97
CA ALA A 246 4.73 -13.46 -4.02
C ALA A 246 3.39 -12.90 -3.49
N SER A 247 2.80 -13.54 -2.48
CA SER A 247 1.51 -13.14 -1.89
C SER A 247 1.65 -12.04 -0.83
N ARG A 248 2.83 -11.91 -0.20
CA ARG A 248 3.10 -11.01 0.93
C ARG A 248 2.63 -9.56 0.68
N PRO A 249 2.97 -8.89 -0.43
CA PRO A 249 2.56 -7.48 -0.63
C PRO A 249 1.04 -7.30 -0.64
N GLN A 250 0.31 -8.26 -1.20
CA GLN A 250 -1.15 -8.22 -1.23
C GLN A 250 -1.75 -8.48 0.15
N ILE A 251 -1.19 -9.44 0.90
CA ILE A 251 -1.60 -9.78 2.26
C ILE A 251 -1.38 -8.59 3.20
N VAL A 252 -0.19 -7.99 3.18
CA VAL A 252 0.15 -6.80 3.98
C VAL A 252 -0.85 -5.68 3.68
N ARG A 253 -1.09 -5.39 2.41
CA ARG A 253 -2.06 -4.36 2.00
C ARG A 253 -3.46 -4.65 2.53
N PHE A 254 -3.92 -5.91 2.42
CA PHE A 254 -5.23 -6.33 2.92
C PHE A 254 -5.34 -6.13 4.44
N LEU A 255 -4.36 -6.61 5.21
CA LEU A 255 -4.32 -6.44 6.66
C LEU A 255 -4.29 -4.97 7.07
N THR A 256 -3.50 -4.16 6.39
CA THR A 256 -3.44 -2.70 6.61
C THR A 256 -4.81 -2.05 6.41
N TYR A 257 -5.47 -2.30 5.27
CA TYR A 257 -6.78 -1.72 5.00
C TYR A 257 -7.86 -2.20 5.99
N ALA A 258 -7.85 -3.49 6.33
CA ALA A 258 -8.77 -4.04 7.30
C ALA A 258 -8.59 -3.38 8.68
N GLN A 259 -7.35 -3.26 9.15
CA GLN A 259 -7.02 -2.63 10.43
C GLN A 259 -7.42 -1.16 10.49
N VAL A 260 -7.12 -0.40 9.45
CA VAL A 260 -7.52 1.02 9.38
C VAL A 260 -9.05 1.16 9.35
N GLY A 261 -9.73 0.29 8.62
CA GLY A 261 -11.19 0.24 8.58
C GLY A 261 -11.81 -0.02 9.95
N ASP A 262 -11.31 -1.02 10.66
CA ASP A 262 -11.78 -1.39 12.01
C ASP A 262 -11.46 -0.32 13.06
N LEU A 263 -10.27 0.30 12.97
CA LEU A 263 -9.90 1.45 13.80
C LEU A 263 -10.90 2.59 13.61
N LEU A 264 -11.14 3.01 12.38
CA LEU A 264 -12.06 4.13 12.09
C LEU A 264 -13.50 3.81 12.48
N LYS A 265 -13.96 2.59 12.25
CA LYS A 265 -15.27 2.11 12.69
C LYS A 265 -15.41 2.19 14.21
N THR A 266 -14.37 1.75 14.95
CA THR A 266 -14.33 1.81 16.42
C THR A 266 -14.33 3.25 16.92
N LEU A 267 -13.52 4.14 16.32
CA LEU A 267 -13.50 5.56 16.70
C LEU A 267 -14.84 6.24 16.44
N ARG A 268 -15.48 5.96 15.31
CA ARG A 268 -16.81 6.50 14.99
C ARG A 268 -17.92 5.99 15.89
N SER A 269 -17.81 4.77 16.39
CA SER A 269 -18.78 4.23 17.35
C SER A 269 -18.66 4.85 18.75
N LYS A 270 -17.44 5.28 19.13
CA LYS A 270 -17.16 5.91 20.42
C LYS A 270 -17.39 7.42 20.43
N GLN A 271 -17.42 8.05 19.28
CA GLN A 271 -17.54 9.50 19.14
C GLN A 271 -18.77 9.85 18.31
N ARG A 272 -19.49 10.89 18.75
CA ARG A 272 -20.63 11.40 17.99
C ARG A 272 -20.13 12.23 16.79
N VAL A 273 -20.39 11.72 15.57
CA VAL A 273 -20.15 12.45 14.33
C VAL A 273 -21.47 12.94 13.79
N GLU A 274 -21.63 14.25 13.66
CA GLU A 274 -22.82 14.90 13.13
C GLU A 274 -22.45 15.71 11.90
N LEU A 275 -23.11 15.43 10.78
CA LEU A 275 -22.96 16.19 9.54
C LEU A 275 -23.95 17.34 9.53
N LEU A 276 -23.46 18.57 9.67
CA LEU A 276 -24.30 19.76 9.79
C LEU A 276 -24.73 20.34 8.43
N THR A 277 -24.05 19.96 7.35
CA THR A 277 -24.36 20.44 5.98
C THR A 277 -24.94 19.30 5.16
N PRO A 278 -26.15 19.44 4.58
CA PRO A 278 -26.63 18.49 3.59
C PRO A 278 -25.68 18.49 2.40
N LEU A 279 -25.02 17.40 2.12
CA LEU A 279 -24.24 17.24 0.89
C LEU A 279 -25.24 17.23 -0.27
N ALA A 280 -25.29 18.29 -1.06
CA ALA A 280 -26.11 18.37 -2.24
C ALA A 280 -25.75 17.23 -3.19
N GLY A 281 -26.67 16.26 -3.40
CA GLY A 281 -26.55 15.20 -4.41
C GLY A 281 -26.29 13.79 -3.93
N GLY A 282 -26.48 13.46 -2.65
CA GLY A 282 -26.23 12.10 -2.14
C GLY A 282 -27.39 11.55 -1.32
N GLY A 283 -28.57 11.37 -1.91
CA GLY A 283 -29.68 10.59 -1.35
C GLY A 283 -29.41 9.09 -1.44
N ALA A 284 -28.25 8.59 -1.02
CA ALA A 284 -28.02 7.19 -0.78
C ALA A 284 -27.82 6.98 0.71
N LYS A 285 -28.87 6.43 1.35
CA LYS A 285 -28.75 5.80 2.66
C LYS A 285 -27.63 4.79 2.56
N LEU A 286 -26.45 5.10 3.10
CA LEU A 286 -25.46 4.10 3.47
C LEU A 286 -26.01 3.32 4.68
N LYS A 287 -27.04 2.50 4.42
CA LYS A 287 -27.35 1.32 5.25
C LYS A 287 -26.23 0.33 4.97
N GLY A 288 -25.58 -0.10 6.06
CA GLY A 288 -24.44 -0.97 6.04
C GLY A 288 -24.57 -2.16 5.09
N GLN A 289 -23.61 -2.26 4.25
CA GLN A 289 -23.14 -3.48 3.62
C GLN A 289 -21.65 -3.24 3.33
N LEU A 290 -20.86 -3.76 4.21
CA LEU A 290 -19.53 -4.27 3.97
C LEU A 290 -19.46 -5.62 4.68
#